data_285ee7c192f676c1c94533b37d33e9f1
#
_entry.id   285ee7c192f676c1c94533b37d33e9f1
#
_cell.length_a   1.000
_cell.length_b   1.000
_cell.length_c   1.000
_cell.angle_alpha   90.00
_cell.angle_beta   90.00
_cell.angle_gamma   90.00
#
_symmetry.space_group_name_H-M   'P 1'
#
loop_
_entity.id
_entity.type
_entity.pdbx_description
1 polymer ?
#
loop_
_entity_poly.entity_id
_entity_poly.type
_entity_poly.pdbx_seq_one_letter_code
_entity_poly.pdbx_strand_id
1 'polypeptide(L)'
;INEGVLRIKQNGQLINKTSTNVGGIIEIETPTLANDKWSFIGAPFAGYKIKAVKPGSKDVAISLFDYTTGNWAEDFATIDDSVGSGEGFFAWSFAAEPTVFTTYGDGAETYNFETTPAYSLNNDAVNVTKNLTTHTEGGNWLALSNPYTFKLDVEKFLSEHGDIKGGEVYRFNGSVWTPVSEGEINMTEGFFVNFENPGTHSVSFSKSYIYEPAKSKAVEAKDYITLNVAEGEN
;
A
#
# COMPACT_ATOMS: atom_id res chain seq x y z
N ILE A 1 -23.00 -0.13 17.82
CA ILE A 1 -21.90 0.56 17.13
C ILE A 1 -20.64 0.18 17.87
N ASN A 2 -19.78 -0.62 17.26
CA ASN A 2 -18.49 -0.96 17.85
C ASN A 2 -17.53 0.23 17.64
N GLU A 3 -17.34 1.02 18.67
CA GLU A 3 -16.43 2.16 18.71
C GLU A 3 -14.98 1.72 18.99
N GLY A 4 -14.57 0.59 18.45
CA GLY A 4 -13.23 0.05 18.64
C GLY A 4 -12.25 0.49 17.55
N VAL A 5 -10.98 0.71 17.94
CA VAL A 5 -9.86 0.93 17.00
C VAL A 5 -9.02 -0.34 16.94
N LEU A 6 -8.88 -0.90 15.73
CA LEU A 6 -7.96 -1.99 15.46
C LEU A 6 -6.69 -1.42 14.81
N ARG A 7 -5.56 -1.43 15.52
CA ARG A 7 -4.28 -1.01 14.97
C ARG A 7 -3.44 -2.22 14.54
N ILE A 8 -3.13 -2.25 13.25
CA ILE A 8 -2.26 -3.26 12.65
C ILE A 8 -0.86 -2.65 12.54
N LYS A 9 0.07 -3.20 13.28
CA LYS A 9 1.47 -2.77 13.25
C LYS A 9 2.22 -3.38 12.07
N GLN A 10 3.39 -2.82 11.74
CA GLN A 10 4.17 -3.10 10.54
C GLN A 10 4.41 -4.59 10.19
N ASN A 11 4.39 -5.50 11.12
CA ASN A 11 4.55 -6.94 10.86
C ASN A 11 3.24 -7.73 11.00
N GLY A 12 2.15 -7.05 11.33
CA GLY A 12 0.83 -7.65 11.40
C GLY A 12 0.19 -7.82 10.04
N GLN A 13 -0.88 -8.59 9.98
CA GLN A 13 -1.73 -8.74 8.79
C GLN A 13 -3.19 -8.84 9.24
N LEU A 14 -4.08 -8.24 8.44
CA LEU A 14 -5.51 -8.48 8.57
C LEU A 14 -6.01 -9.13 7.28
N ILE A 15 -6.35 -10.41 7.36
CA ILE A 15 -6.90 -11.15 6.22
C ILE A 15 -8.42 -11.21 6.38
N ASN A 16 -9.11 -10.33 5.66
CA ASN A 16 -10.56 -10.38 5.56
C ASN A 16 -10.99 -11.42 4.52
N LYS A 17 -11.52 -12.55 4.97
CA LYS A 17 -11.97 -13.65 4.10
C LYS A 17 -13.38 -13.43 3.55
N THR A 18 -14.08 -12.41 4.01
CA THR A 18 -15.42 -12.05 3.53
C THR A 18 -15.37 -10.86 2.60
N SER A 19 -16.44 -10.61 1.86
CA SER A 19 -16.62 -9.37 1.10
C SER A 19 -17.23 -8.25 1.92
N THR A 20 -17.56 -8.51 3.19
CA THR A 20 -18.18 -7.53 4.08
C THR A 20 -17.12 -6.61 4.64
N ASN A 21 -17.40 -5.32 4.68
CA ASN A 21 -16.52 -4.36 5.33
C ASN A 21 -16.41 -4.65 6.82
N VAL A 22 -15.18 -4.60 7.32
CA VAL A 22 -14.93 -4.66 8.76
C VAL A 22 -15.38 -3.33 9.36
N GLY A 23 -16.32 -3.40 10.30
CA GLY A 23 -16.77 -2.21 11.02
C GLY A 23 -15.71 -1.68 11.98
N GLY A 24 -15.87 -0.43 12.42
CA GLY A 24 -14.94 0.23 13.32
C GLY A 24 -13.79 0.95 12.60
N ILE A 25 -12.84 1.47 13.38
CA ILE A 25 -11.67 2.16 12.86
C ILE A 25 -10.54 1.15 12.69
N ILE A 26 -9.95 1.10 11.51
CA ILE A 26 -8.75 0.32 11.24
C ILE A 26 -7.60 1.29 10.99
N GLU A 27 -6.54 1.13 11.77
CA GLU A 27 -5.28 1.84 11.60
C GLU A 27 -4.20 0.88 11.14
N ILE A 28 -3.43 1.27 10.13
CA ILE A 28 -2.33 0.48 9.59
C ILE A 28 -1.06 1.30 9.68
N GLU A 29 -0.09 0.80 10.44
CA GLU A 29 1.24 1.41 10.52
C GLU A 29 2.11 0.97 9.34
N THR A 30 2.74 1.94 8.68
CA THR A 30 3.84 1.64 7.75
C THR A 30 5.06 1.15 8.54
N PRO A 31 6.07 0.57 7.89
CA PRO A 31 7.40 0.54 8.45
C PRO A 31 7.85 1.95 8.87
N THR A 32 8.67 2.04 9.91
CA THR A 32 9.25 3.31 10.35
C THR A 32 9.95 3.98 9.16
N LEU A 33 9.50 5.18 8.80
CA LEU A 33 10.15 5.97 7.78
C LEU A 33 11.50 6.46 8.35
N ALA A 34 12.56 6.28 7.58
CA ALA A 34 13.87 6.73 8.02
C ALA A 34 13.95 8.26 7.98
N ASN A 35 14.58 8.87 9.01
CA ASN A 35 14.82 10.31 9.04
C ASN A 35 15.65 10.76 7.84
N ASP A 36 15.26 11.85 7.21
CA ASP A 36 15.92 12.46 6.04
C ASP A 36 16.17 11.47 4.88
N LYS A 37 15.22 10.59 4.63
CA LYS A 37 15.27 9.64 3.52
C LYS A 37 13.91 9.46 2.86
N TRP A 38 13.97 9.10 1.59
CA TRP A 38 12.81 8.64 0.86
C TRP A 38 12.42 7.23 1.26
N SER A 39 11.13 6.99 1.38
CA SER A 39 10.51 5.67 1.53
C SER A 39 9.47 5.50 0.44
N PHE A 40 9.46 4.35 -0.22
CA PHE A 40 8.49 4.05 -1.25
C PHE A 40 7.33 3.27 -0.64
N ILE A 41 6.17 3.90 -0.56
CA ILE A 41 4.99 3.38 0.14
C ILE A 41 3.73 3.58 -0.69
N GLY A 42 2.62 3.01 -0.24
CA GLY A 42 1.30 3.25 -0.78
C GLY A 42 0.21 3.10 0.26
N ALA A 43 -0.97 3.63 -0.04
CA ALA A 43 -2.12 3.53 0.84
C ALA A 43 -2.86 2.21 0.63
N PRO A 44 -3.24 1.50 1.71
CA PRO A 44 -3.99 0.25 1.62
C PRO A 44 -5.51 0.48 1.43
N PHE A 45 -5.92 1.71 1.12
CA PHE A 45 -7.31 2.14 0.96
C PHE A 45 -7.52 2.89 -0.35
N ALA A 46 -8.72 2.81 -0.89
CA ALA A 46 -9.09 3.51 -2.11
C ALA A 46 -9.25 5.03 -1.88
N GLY A 47 -8.75 5.84 -2.82
CA GLY A 47 -8.96 7.29 -2.84
C GLY A 47 -8.41 8.03 -1.63
N TYR A 48 -7.32 7.57 -1.07
CA TYR A 48 -6.73 8.12 0.15
C TYR A 48 -6.16 9.52 -0.11
N LYS A 49 -6.58 10.50 0.67
CA LYS A 49 -6.11 11.88 0.55
C LYS A 49 -4.70 12.05 1.13
N ILE A 50 -3.86 12.86 0.50
CA ILE A 50 -2.50 13.14 0.98
C ILE A 50 -2.54 13.74 2.39
N LYS A 51 -3.50 14.60 2.68
CA LYS A 51 -3.70 15.16 4.01
C LYS A 51 -3.92 14.07 5.08
N ALA A 52 -4.54 12.94 4.72
CA ALA A 52 -4.74 11.81 5.63
C ALA A 52 -3.50 10.90 5.76
N VAL A 53 -2.51 11.02 4.86
CA VAL A 53 -1.22 10.32 4.98
C VAL A 53 -0.35 10.91 6.09
N LYS A 54 -0.67 12.11 6.55
CA LYS A 54 0.13 12.89 7.53
C LYS A 54 -0.46 12.97 8.94
N PRO A 55 -1.24 12.01 9.48
CA PRO A 55 -1.78 12.14 10.81
C PRO A 55 -0.65 12.16 11.84
N GLY A 56 -0.52 13.27 12.55
CA GLY A 56 0.50 13.46 13.58
C GLY A 56 1.93 13.75 13.08
N SER A 57 2.22 13.57 11.79
CA SER A 57 3.52 13.91 11.19
C SER A 57 3.41 15.19 10.40
N LYS A 58 3.87 16.29 10.96
CA LYS A 58 3.88 17.62 10.31
C LYS A 58 4.92 17.72 9.19
N ASP A 59 5.83 16.74 9.10
CA ASP A 59 7.05 16.86 8.33
C ASP A 59 7.26 15.69 7.37
N VAL A 60 6.26 15.40 6.53
CA VAL A 60 6.38 14.43 5.43
C VAL A 60 6.12 15.14 4.12
N ALA A 61 7.09 15.09 3.19
CA ALA A 61 6.88 15.49 1.80
C ALA A 61 6.50 14.27 0.97
N ILE A 62 5.52 14.42 0.08
CA ILE A 62 5.03 13.33 -0.80
C ILE A 62 5.34 13.70 -2.24
N SER A 63 5.98 12.80 -2.96
CA SER A 63 6.21 12.91 -4.41
C SER A 63 5.45 11.79 -5.12
N LEU A 64 4.65 12.18 -6.11
CA LEU A 64 3.90 11.27 -6.98
C LEU A 64 4.68 10.97 -8.24
N PHE A 65 4.47 9.78 -8.84
CA PHE A 65 5.07 9.46 -10.13
C PHE A 65 4.24 10.06 -11.26
N ASP A 66 4.87 10.87 -12.11
CA ASP A 66 4.25 11.47 -13.28
C ASP A 66 4.45 10.58 -14.51
N TYR A 67 3.39 9.91 -14.91
CA TYR A 67 3.39 9.02 -16.06
C TYR A 67 3.48 9.74 -17.41
N THR A 68 3.26 11.06 -17.45
CA THR A 68 3.39 11.85 -18.68
C THR A 68 4.84 12.14 -19.02
N THR A 69 5.67 12.27 -18.01
CA THR A 69 7.12 12.48 -18.15
C THR A 69 7.95 11.21 -17.92
N GLY A 70 7.32 10.18 -17.30
CA GLY A 70 8.00 8.98 -16.86
C GLY A 70 8.98 9.20 -15.70
N ASN A 71 8.79 10.28 -14.93
CA ASN A 71 9.66 10.67 -13.82
C ASN A 71 8.83 10.97 -12.56
N TRP A 72 9.51 11.25 -11.46
CA TRP A 72 8.87 11.82 -10.28
C TRP A 72 8.41 13.25 -10.57
N ALA A 73 7.24 13.62 -10.05
CA ALA A 73 6.74 14.97 -10.17
C ALA A 73 7.73 15.98 -9.58
N GLU A 74 7.90 17.11 -10.26
CA GLU A 74 8.79 18.21 -9.80
C GLU A 74 8.26 18.85 -8.53
N ASP A 75 6.94 18.98 -8.43
CA ASP A 75 6.28 19.54 -7.26
C ASP A 75 5.80 18.42 -6.31
N PHE A 76 5.89 18.70 -5.01
CA PHE A 76 5.33 17.82 -4.01
C PHE A 76 3.79 17.84 -4.03
N ALA A 77 3.21 16.69 -3.73
CA ALA A 77 1.77 16.56 -3.63
C ALA A 77 1.19 17.49 -2.56
N THR A 78 0.08 18.12 -2.90
CA THR A 78 -0.68 18.99 -2.01
C THR A 78 -1.64 18.20 -1.12
N ILE A 79 -2.22 18.84 -0.13
CA ILE A 79 -3.19 18.22 0.77
C ILE A 79 -4.48 17.77 0.08
N ASP A 80 -4.79 18.35 -1.07
CA ASP A 80 -6.00 18.06 -1.84
C ASP A 80 -5.82 16.90 -2.83
N ASP A 81 -4.56 16.50 -3.10
CA ASP A 81 -4.25 15.35 -3.93
C ASP A 81 -4.68 14.05 -3.27
N SER A 82 -4.87 13.03 -4.09
CA SER A 82 -5.20 11.68 -3.62
C SER A 82 -4.34 10.64 -4.33
N VAL A 83 -4.13 9.53 -3.65
CA VAL A 83 -3.45 8.35 -4.20
C VAL A 83 -4.47 7.28 -4.51
N GLY A 84 -4.31 6.63 -5.66
CA GLY A 84 -5.15 5.50 -6.05
C GLY A 84 -4.80 4.25 -5.24
N SER A 85 -5.77 3.38 -5.09
CA SER A 85 -5.52 2.07 -4.51
C SER A 85 -4.53 1.29 -5.37
N GLY A 86 -3.50 0.75 -4.76
CA GLY A 86 -2.42 0.03 -5.46
C GLY A 86 -1.37 0.92 -6.13
N GLU A 87 -1.49 2.24 -6.05
CA GLU A 87 -0.48 3.18 -6.54
C GLU A 87 0.59 3.43 -5.48
N GLY A 88 1.86 3.41 -5.91
CA GLY A 88 3.01 3.72 -5.07
C GLY A 88 3.41 5.20 -5.17
N PHE A 89 3.92 5.74 -4.07
CA PHE A 89 4.44 7.11 -4.00
C PHE A 89 5.63 7.20 -3.05
N PHE A 90 6.45 8.21 -3.22
CA PHE A 90 7.52 8.50 -2.28
C PHE A 90 7.05 9.38 -1.13
N ALA A 91 7.49 9.02 0.07
CA ALA A 91 7.37 9.83 1.27
C ALA A 91 8.76 10.14 1.83
N TRP A 92 9.07 11.42 1.98
CA TRP A 92 10.26 11.90 2.71
C TRP A 92 9.85 12.27 4.12
N SER A 93 10.44 11.64 5.10
CA SER A 93 10.18 11.96 6.50
C SER A 93 11.33 12.78 7.10
N PHE A 94 10.99 13.85 7.82
CA PHE A 94 11.92 14.64 8.62
C PHE A 94 12.05 14.12 10.06
N ALA A 95 11.38 13.02 10.38
CA ALA A 95 11.46 12.33 11.66
C ALA A 95 11.44 10.81 11.43
N ALA A 96 12.13 10.05 12.28
CA ALA A 96 12.13 8.58 12.23
C ALA A 96 10.84 8.01 12.84
N GLU A 97 9.71 8.20 12.16
CA GLU A 97 8.39 7.81 12.64
C GLU A 97 7.63 6.98 11.59
N PRO A 98 6.79 6.03 12.00
CA PRO A 98 5.88 5.38 11.08
C PRO A 98 4.76 6.33 10.69
N THR A 99 4.29 6.23 9.45
CA THR A 99 3.01 6.80 9.05
C THR A 99 1.90 5.85 9.41
N VAL A 100 0.77 6.36 9.85
CA VAL A 100 -0.42 5.57 10.16
C VAL A 100 -1.51 5.88 9.16
N PHE A 101 -1.91 4.88 8.38
CA PHE A 101 -3.12 4.95 7.57
C PHE A 101 -4.33 4.56 8.39
N THR A 102 -5.43 5.28 8.23
CA THR A 102 -6.66 4.98 8.97
C THR A 102 -7.87 4.92 8.03
N THR A 103 -8.81 4.04 8.31
CA THR A 103 -10.10 4.00 7.60
C THR A 103 -10.99 5.18 7.94
N TYR A 104 -10.63 5.94 8.96
CA TYR A 104 -11.43 7.04 9.45
C TYR A 104 -10.57 8.27 9.67
N GLY A 105 -10.94 9.37 9.04
CA GLY A 105 -10.25 10.62 9.26
C GLY A 105 -9.68 11.24 7.99
N ASP A 106 -9.35 12.50 8.14
CA ASP A 106 -8.71 13.31 7.10
C ASP A 106 -7.32 13.80 7.54
N GLY A 107 -6.69 13.09 8.48
CA GLY A 107 -5.44 13.50 9.11
C GLY A 107 -5.61 14.33 10.39
N ALA A 108 -6.83 14.47 10.90
CA ALA A 108 -7.06 15.10 12.19
C ALA A 108 -6.59 14.20 13.35
N GLU A 109 -6.09 14.82 14.42
CA GLU A 109 -5.62 14.10 15.61
C GLU A 109 -6.77 13.42 16.39
N THR A 110 -8.02 13.84 16.13
CA THR A 110 -9.21 13.30 16.76
C THR A 110 -10.22 12.86 15.69
N TYR A 111 -10.77 11.66 15.88
CA TYR A 111 -11.78 11.13 14.98
C TYR A 111 -13.14 11.80 15.22
N ASN A 112 -13.71 12.41 14.18
CA ASN A 112 -15.08 12.85 14.18
C ASN A 112 -15.92 11.88 13.37
N PHE A 113 -16.59 10.95 14.04
CA PHE A 113 -17.35 9.88 13.43
C PHE A 113 -18.56 10.34 12.60
N GLU A 114 -19.01 11.59 12.78
CA GLU A 114 -20.16 12.12 12.05
C GLU A 114 -19.78 12.83 10.75
N THR A 115 -18.58 13.40 10.68
CA THR A 115 -18.17 14.29 9.57
C THR A 115 -16.93 13.85 8.82
N THR A 116 -16.17 12.90 9.33
CA THR A 116 -14.91 12.49 8.72
C THR A 116 -15.15 11.41 7.65
N PRO A 117 -14.60 11.56 6.43
CA PRO A 117 -14.73 10.57 5.38
C PRO A 117 -14.20 9.20 5.84
N ALA A 118 -14.99 8.16 5.65
CA ALA A 118 -14.54 6.80 5.88
C ALA A 118 -13.86 6.25 4.61
N TYR A 119 -12.69 5.65 4.76
CA TYR A 119 -12.05 4.86 3.72
C TYR A 119 -12.36 3.39 3.94
N SER A 120 -12.52 2.64 2.84
CA SER A 120 -12.80 1.22 2.90
C SER A 120 -11.56 0.39 2.63
N LEU A 121 -11.44 -0.75 3.31
CA LEU A 121 -10.47 -1.78 2.94
C LEU A 121 -10.76 -2.30 1.54
N ASN A 122 -9.71 -2.60 0.79
CA ASN A 122 -9.85 -3.27 -0.49
C ASN A 122 -10.23 -4.75 -0.26
N ASN A 123 -11.48 -5.07 -0.54
CA ASN A 123 -12.03 -6.42 -0.40
C ASN A 123 -12.14 -7.17 -1.72
N ASP A 124 -11.99 -6.47 -2.85
CA ASP A 124 -12.10 -7.00 -4.20
C ASP A 124 -10.78 -6.81 -4.96
N ALA A 125 -10.75 -7.21 -6.22
CA ALA A 125 -9.62 -6.96 -7.09
C ALA A 125 -9.38 -5.46 -7.25
N VAL A 126 -8.11 -5.04 -7.20
CA VAL A 126 -7.68 -3.66 -7.42
C VAL A 126 -6.93 -3.60 -8.74
N ASN A 127 -7.33 -2.66 -9.61
CA ASN A 127 -6.70 -2.46 -10.91
C ASN A 127 -6.02 -1.09 -10.95
N VAL A 128 -4.76 -1.07 -11.36
CA VAL A 128 -3.99 0.14 -11.64
C VAL A 128 -3.72 0.19 -13.13
N THR A 129 -4.30 1.19 -13.82
CA THR A 129 -4.11 1.38 -15.26
C THR A 129 -3.51 2.75 -15.50
N LYS A 130 -2.36 2.79 -16.19
CA LYS A 130 -1.66 4.03 -16.53
C LYS A 130 -1.16 3.99 -17.97
N ASN A 131 -1.08 5.16 -18.59
CA ASN A 131 -0.41 5.34 -19.87
C ASN A 131 1.04 5.75 -19.61
N LEU A 132 1.97 4.83 -19.84
CA LEU A 132 3.37 4.98 -19.47
C LEU A 132 4.15 5.69 -20.57
N THR A 133 4.99 6.63 -20.15
CA THR A 133 6.04 7.25 -20.98
C THR A 133 7.39 6.69 -20.55
N THR A 134 8.27 6.47 -21.53
CA THR A 134 9.62 5.97 -21.25
C THR A 134 10.40 6.98 -20.41
N HIS A 135 10.94 6.51 -19.28
CA HIS A 135 11.82 7.29 -18.41
C HIS A 135 13.07 7.75 -19.14
N THR A 136 13.63 8.89 -18.79
CA THR A 136 14.82 9.48 -19.42
C THR A 136 16.06 8.57 -19.38
N GLU A 137 16.17 7.74 -18.35
CA GLU A 137 17.22 6.72 -18.19
C GLU A 137 16.83 5.35 -18.75
N GLY A 138 15.69 5.28 -19.43
CA GLY A 138 15.11 4.07 -20.00
C GLY A 138 14.11 3.37 -19.07
N GLY A 139 13.30 2.48 -19.68
CA GLY A 139 12.26 1.73 -19.00
C GLY A 139 10.89 2.41 -18.98
N ASN A 140 9.87 1.60 -18.91
CA ASN A 140 8.47 2.01 -18.88
C ASN A 140 7.89 1.58 -17.52
N TRP A 141 8.03 2.49 -16.55
CA TRP A 141 7.85 2.17 -15.15
C TRP A 141 6.43 2.43 -14.65
N LEU A 142 5.87 1.48 -13.92
CA LEU A 142 4.61 1.63 -13.20
C LEU A 142 4.86 1.56 -11.70
N ALA A 143 4.54 2.64 -11.00
CA ALA A 143 4.65 2.77 -9.55
C ALA A 143 3.45 2.10 -8.89
N LEU A 144 3.68 1.02 -8.18
CA LEU A 144 2.67 0.19 -7.53
C LEU A 144 2.90 0.14 -6.02
N SER A 145 1.87 -0.28 -5.31
CA SER A 145 1.95 -0.62 -3.90
C SER A 145 1.01 -1.77 -3.56
N ASN A 146 1.26 -2.45 -2.47
CA ASN A 146 0.34 -3.45 -1.96
C ASN A 146 -0.98 -2.78 -1.49
N PRO A 147 -2.11 -3.01 -2.16
CA PRO A 147 -3.38 -2.37 -1.83
C PRO A 147 -4.13 -3.05 -0.69
N TYR A 148 -3.58 -4.12 -0.13
CA TYR A 148 -4.28 -4.94 0.87
C TYR A 148 -3.63 -4.83 2.25
N THR A 149 -4.36 -5.33 3.24
CA THR A 149 -3.95 -5.41 4.64
C THR A 149 -3.25 -6.72 4.99
N PHE A 150 -2.75 -7.42 3.98
CA PHE A 150 -1.94 -8.64 4.09
C PHE A 150 -0.73 -8.55 3.16
N LYS A 151 0.24 -9.40 3.38
CA LYS A 151 1.43 -9.49 2.54
C LYS A 151 1.10 -10.16 1.21
N LEU A 152 1.59 -9.61 0.10
CA LEU A 152 1.46 -10.20 -1.23
C LEU A 152 2.61 -11.14 -1.52
N ASP A 153 2.30 -12.24 -2.17
CA ASP A 153 3.23 -13.20 -2.73
C ASP A 153 3.69 -12.71 -4.11
N VAL A 154 5.00 -12.45 -4.24
CA VAL A 154 5.60 -11.92 -5.46
C VAL A 154 5.50 -12.92 -6.61
N GLU A 155 5.72 -14.21 -6.36
CA GLU A 155 5.65 -15.24 -7.40
C GLU A 155 4.24 -15.38 -7.96
N LYS A 156 3.22 -15.39 -7.10
CA LYS A 156 1.82 -15.41 -7.53
C LYS A 156 1.45 -14.16 -8.32
N PHE A 157 1.87 -13.00 -7.84
CA PHE A 157 1.65 -11.73 -8.55
C PHE A 157 2.27 -11.77 -9.95
N LEU A 158 3.53 -12.14 -10.08
CA LEU A 158 4.24 -12.20 -11.35
C LEU A 158 3.69 -13.26 -12.30
N SER A 159 3.19 -14.39 -11.78
CA SER A 159 2.61 -15.46 -12.61
C SER A 159 1.35 -15.04 -13.38
N GLU A 160 0.63 -14.05 -12.86
CA GLU A 160 -0.58 -13.49 -13.49
C GLU A 160 -0.27 -12.28 -14.40
N HIS A 161 1.00 -11.81 -14.41
CA HIS A 161 1.45 -10.62 -15.15
C HIS A 161 2.67 -10.92 -16.02
N GLY A 162 2.48 -11.81 -16.98
CA GLY A 162 3.58 -12.26 -17.86
C GLY A 162 4.14 -11.20 -18.82
N ASP A 163 3.50 -10.02 -18.90
CA ASP A 163 3.96 -8.86 -19.66
C ASP A 163 4.92 -7.95 -18.88
N ILE A 164 5.11 -8.21 -17.59
CA ILE A 164 6.13 -7.53 -16.78
C ILE A 164 7.51 -7.97 -17.27
N LYS A 165 8.32 -6.99 -17.68
CA LYS A 165 9.67 -7.21 -18.19
C LYS A 165 10.57 -7.87 -17.15
N GLY A 166 11.25 -8.92 -17.55
CA GLY A 166 12.16 -9.67 -16.69
C GLY A 166 11.48 -10.57 -15.68
N GLY A 167 10.15 -10.51 -15.51
CA GLY A 167 9.43 -11.29 -14.48
C GLY A 167 9.90 -10.95 -13.07
N GLU A 168 10.05 -9.66 -12.79
CA GLU A 168 10.56 -9.16 -11.51
C GLU A 168 9.87 -7.85 -11.10
N VAL A 169 9.82 -7.60 -9.79
CA VAL A 169 9.43 -6.32 -9.19
C VAL A 169 10.65 -5.64 -8.61
N TYR A 170 10.65 -4.31 -8.57
CA TYR A 170 11.76 -3.51 -8.06
C TYR A 170 11.37 -2.89 -6.72
N ARG A 171 12.08 -3.29 -5.66
CA ARG A 171 11.87 -2.80 -4.29
C ARG A 171 12.90 -1.74 -3.94
N PHE A 172 12.48 -0.71 -3.22
CA PHE A 172 13.33 0.37 -2.74
C PHE A 172 13.72 0.17 -1.28
N ASN A 173 15.01 0.15 -0.96
CA ASN A 173 15.49 -0.02 0.41
C ASN A 173 15.92 1.29 1.10
N GLY A 174 15.52 2.44 0.54
CA GLY A 174 15.92 3.76 1.01
C GLY A 174 17.14 4.34 0.30
N SER A 175 17.81 3.55 -0.57
CA SER A 175 19.01 4.00 -1.31
C SER A 175 19.09 3.44 -2.73
N VAL A 176 18.74 2.17 -2.90
CA VAL A 176 18.85 1.48 -4.20
C VAL A 176 17.59 0.67 -4.49
N TRP A 177 17.35 0.48 -5.76
CA TRP A 177 16.32 -0.42 -6.29
C TRP A 177 16.89 -1.83 -6.43
N THR A 178 16.18 -2.82 -5.91
CA THR A 178 16.59 -4.22 -5.99
C THR A 178 15.50 -5.02 -6.69
N PRO A 179 15.82 -5.69 -7.82
CA PRO A 179 14.88 -6.59 -8.47
C PRO A 179 14.69 -7.86 -7.63
N VAL A 180 13.44 -8.31 -7.53
CA VAL A 180 13.08 -9.57 -6.88
C VAL A 180 11.98 -10.28 -7.68
N SER A 181 12.06 -11.62 -7.75
CA SER A 181 11.07 -12.47 -8.43
C SER A 181 10.34 -13.41 -7.48
N GLU A 182 10.67 -13.37 -6.21
CA GLU A 182 10.09 -14.23 -5.16
C GLU A 182 9.99 -13.49 -3.82
N GLY A 183 9.31 -14.09 -2.85
CA GLY A 183 9.14 -13.56 -1.51
C GLY A 183 7.86 -12.75 -1.34
N GLU A 184 7.89 -11.78 -0.44
CA GLU A 184 6.71 -11.04 -0.03
C GLU A 184 6.85 -9.52 -0.25
N ILE A 185 5.73 -8.85 -0.56
CA ILE A 185 5.58 -7.40 -0.49
C ILE A 185 4.71 -7.09 0.74
N ASN A 186 5.25 -6.32 1.66
CA ASN A 186 4.55 -5.99 2.89
C ASN A 186 3.34 -5.08 2.64
N MET A 187 2.45 -4.99 3.62
CA MET A 187 1.41 -3.97 3.65
C MET A 187 2.05 -2.59 3.46
N THR A 188 1.39 -1.74 2.71
CA THR A 188 1.84 -0.36 2.43
C THR A 188 3.21 -0.23 1.76
N GLU A 189 3.86 -1.32 1.38
CA GLU A 189 5.11 -1.27 0.65
C GLU A 189 4.89 -0.92 -0.82
N GLY A 190 5.64 0.08 -1.31
CA GLY A 190 5.69 0.43 -2.72
C GLY A 190 6.75 -0.37 -3.48
N PHE A 191 6.51 -0.61 -4.76
CA PHE A 191 7.43 -1.27 -5.68
C PHE A 191 7.17 -0.81 -7.11
N PHE A 192 8.17 -0.96 -7.99
CA PHE A 192 7.99 -0.75 -9.41
C PHE A 192 7.89 -2.06 -10.17
N VAL A 193 7.18 -2.00 -11.30
CA VAL A 193 7.31 -2.96 -12.40
C VAL A 193 7.70 -2.22 -13.67
N ASN A 194 8.38 -2.92 -14.60
CA ASN A 194 8.80 -2.38 -15.88
C ASN A 194 8.11 -3.13 -17.02
N PHE A 195 7.83 -2.43 -18.10
CA PHE A 195 7.26 -3.01 -19.32
C PHE A 195 8.19 -2.81 -20.51
N GLU A 196 8.09 -3.66 -21.54
CA GLU A 196 8.94 -3.55 -22.74
C GLU A 196 8.68 -2.26 -23.53
N ASN A 197 7.42 -1.84 -23.61
CA ASN A 197 7.00 -0.72 -24.44
C ASN A 197 6.27 0.34 -23.61
N PRO A 198 6.34 1.63 -23.99
CA PRO A 198 5.45 2.64 -23.45
C PRO A 198 4.00 2.38 -23.92
N GLY A 199 3.03 3.06 -23.31
CA GLY A 199 1.62 2.94 -23.65
C GLY A 199 0.77 2.55 -22.45
N THR A 200 -0.47 2.18 -22.69
CA THR A 200 -1.41 1.84 -21.63
C THR A 200 -1.16 0.42 -21.13
N HIS A 201 -0.82 0.33 -19.84
CA HIS A 201 -0.66 -0.93 -19.14
C HIS A 201 -1.60 -1.00 -17.93
N SER A 202 -2.04 -2.22 -17.60
CA SER A 202 -2.93 -2.47 -16.48
C SER A 202 -2.39 -3.62 -15.64
N VAL A 203 -2.30 -3.38 -14.34
CA VAL A 203 -1.92 -4.41 -13.36
C VAL A 203 -3.10 -4.64 -12.43
N SER A 204 -3.45 -5.90 -12.25
CA SER A 204 -4.54 -6.32 -11.36
C SER A 204 -3.97 -6.97 -10.10
N PHE A 205 -4.46 -6.56 -8.95
CA PHE A 205 -4.19 -7.22 -7.68
C PHE A 205 -5.36 -8.10 -7.29
N SER A 206 -5.07 -9.29 -6.77
CA SER A 206 -6.05 -10.25 -6.31
C SER A 206 -5.78 -10.70 -4.87
N LYS A 207 -6.83 -10.97 -4.12
CA LYS A 207 -6.72 -11.61 -2.81
C LYS A 207 -6.07 -13.00 -2.86
N SER A 208 -6.05 -13.66 -4.02
CA SER A 208 -5.34 -14.93 -4.20
C SER A 208 -3.83 -14.81 -4.03
N TYR A 209 -3.28 -13.58 -4.11
CA TYR A 209 -1.84 -13.32 -3.94
C TYR A 209 -1.42 -13.23 -2.47
N ILE A 210 -2.22 -13.70 -1.53
CA ILE A 210 -1.82 -13.76 -0.12
C ILE A 210 -0.53 -14.59 0.00
N TYR A 211 0.48 -13.97 0.62
CA TYR A 211 1.70 -14.66 0.96
C TYR A 211 1.47 -15.58 2.17
N GLU A 212 1.65 -16.86 1.93
CA GLU A 212 1.66 -17.88 2.98
C GLU A 212 3.09 -18.37 3.13
N PRO A 213 3.78 -18.01 4.22
CA PRO A 213 5.14 -18.51 4.44
C PRO A 213 5.12 -20.03 4.44
N ALA A 214 6.09 -20.64 3.79
CA ALA A 214 6.22 -22.10 3.77
C ALA A 214 6.10 -22.63 5.20
N LYS A 215 5.14 -23.50 5.44
CA LYS A 215 4.94 -24.11 6.76
C LYS A 215 6.23 -24.85 7.12
N SER A 216 7.13 -24.20 7.84
CA SER A 216 8.22 -24.89 8.48
C SER A 216 7.59 -25.92 9.43
N LYS A 217 7.91 -27.20 9.22
CA LYS A 217 7.52 -28.25 10.18
C LYS A 217 8.01 -27.82 11.55
N ALA A 218 7.08 -27.52 12.46
CA ALA A 218 7.29 -27.10 13.85
C ALA A 218 7.54 -25.60 14.12
N VAL A 219 6.58 -24.75 13.75
CA VAL A 219 6.30 -23.58 14.58
C VAL A 219 4.84 -23.71 15.01
N GLU A 220 4.63 -23.91 16.30
CA GLU A 220 3.28 -23.86 16.90
C GLU A 220 2.63 -22.55 16.52
N ALA A 221 1.39 -22.64 16.04
CA ALA A 221 0.58 -21.48 15.68
C ALA A 221 0.31 -20.59 16.90
N LYS A 222 1.25 -19.71 17.25
CA LYS A 222 1.12 -18.79 18.39
C LYS A 222 0.78 -17.35 17.98
N ASP A 223 0.72 -17.03 16.71
CA ASP A 223 0.62 -15.64 16.25
C ASP A 223 -0.64 -15.32 15.44
N TYR A 224 -1.68 -16.12 15.52
CA TYR A 224 -2.96 -15.80 14.91
C TYR A 224 -3.99 -15.40 15.97
N ILE A 225 -4.44 -14.15 15.93
CA ILE A 225 -5.65 -13.74 16.62
C ILE A 225 -6.81 -13.97 15.66
N THR A 226 -7.68 -14.93 15.96
CA THR A 226 -8.94 -15.09 15.24
C THR A 226 -9.98 -14.18 15.89
N LEU A 227 -10.32 -13.08 15.24
CA LEU A 227 -11.43 -12.24 15.65
C LEU A 227 -12.72 -12.79 15.03
N ASN A 228 -13.55 -13.44 15.82
CA ASN A 228 -14.92 -13.77 15.42
C ASN A 228 -15.82 -12.60 15.78
N VAL A 229 -16.23 -11.82 14.79
CA VAL A 229 -17.27 -10.81 14.98
C VAL A 229 -18.60 -11.51 14.76
N ALA A 230 -19.32 -11.80 15.83
CA ALA A 230 -20.70 -12.21 15.75
C ALA A 230 -21.58 -10.96 15.57
N GLU A 231 -22.46 -10.98 14.57
CA GLU A 231 -23.58 -10.02 14.54
C GLU A 231 -24.42 -10.25 15.79
N GLY A 232 -24.53 -9.20 16.61
CA GLY A 232 -25.45 -9.24 17.75
C GLY A 232 -26.88 -9.33 17.24
N GLU A 233 -27.58 -10.36 17.62
CA GLU A 233 -29.04 -10.40 17.46
C GLU A 233 -29.65 -9.21 18.23
N ASN A 234 -30.46 -8.39 17.53
CA ASN A 234 -31.31 -7.35 18.12
C ASN A 234 -32.46 -7.96 18.93
#